data_4f8446fafafff7c690a8121221d4d8cf
#
_entry.id   4f8446fafafff7c690a8121221d4d8cf
#
_cell.length_a   1.000
_cell.length_b   1.000
_cell.length_c   1.000
_cell.angle_alpha   90.00
_cell.angle_beta   90.00
_cell.angle_gamma   90.00
#
_symmetry.space_group_name_H-M   'P 1'
#
loop_
_entity.id
_entity.type
_entity.pdbx_description
1 polymer ?
#
loop_
_entity_poly.entity_id
_entity_poly.type
_entity_poly.pdbx_seq_one_letter_code
_entity_poly.pdbx_strand_id
1 'polypeptide(L)'
;MCIRDRIYAIQHTKKVLSLTLRGIFLCRKNELSWFYQKGASEIFPEEFNLYQSLIPLNERGDLINAFHKRLTSQDRSERTQAAHAWTRWEMSTSYLKPKELSINKATNDNFSDSFARIECHYFINNIFLEENYILKNINKLKGIPVSIVQGRYDVVCPMRSAWDLNKALPTSQLYVIDNAGHSMKEIGISKRLIELTNELANSFSNL
;
A
#
# COMPACT_ATOMS: atom_id res chain seq x y z
N MET A 1 -4.79 -4.12 -0.76
CA MET A 1 -4.64 -2.68 -1.06
C MET A 1 -5.57 -1.88 -0.17
N CYS A 2 -5.03 -0.95 0.59
CA CYS A 2 -5.79 -0.13 1.56
C CYS A 2 -6.50 1.08 0.92
N ILE A 3 -6.90 1.01 -0.33
CA ILE A 3 -7.57 2.10 -1.04
C ILE A 3 -9.08 1.85 -1.19
N ARG A 4 -9.49 0.58 -1.23
CA ARG A 4 -10.90 0.17 -1.44
C ARG A 4 -11.85 0.68 -0.38
N ASP A 5 -11.42 0.70 0.88
CA ASP A 5 -12.19 1.18 2.03
C ASP A 5 -12.62 2.63 1.86
N ARG A 6 -11.70 3.50 1.44
CA ARG A 6 -12.01 4.93 1.22
C ARG A 6 -12.87 5.15 -0.01
N ILE A 7 -12.65 4.41 -1.10
CA ILE A 7 -13.51 4.47 -2.29
C ILE A 7 -14.92 4.05 -1.92
N TYR A 8 -15.07 2.93 -1.21
CA TYR A 8 -16.38 2.47 -0.73
C TYR A 8 -17.05 3.51 0.15
N ALA A 9 -16.33 4.07 1.12
CA ALA A 9 -16.87 5.07 2.02
C ALA A 9 -17.30 6.35 1.29
N ILE A 10 -16.55 6.80 0.30
CA ILE A 10 -16.88 7.96 -0.55
C ILE A 10 -18.17 7.72 -1.35
N GLN A 11 -18.37 6.49 -1.85
CA GLN A 11 -19.53 6.14 -2.68
C GLN A 11 -20.76 5.78 -1.85
N HIS A 12 -20.56 5.28 -0.62
CA HIS A 12 -21.61 4.74 0.24
C HIS A 12 -21.55 5.31 1.67
N THR A 13 -21.44 6.62 1.81
CA THR A 13 -21.24 7.31 3.10
C THR A 13 -22.26 6.91 4.16
N LYS A 14 -23.53 6.74 3.77
CA LYS A 14 -24.62 6.33 4.68
C LYS A 14 -24.49 4.91 5.25
N LYS A 15 -23.59 4.09 4.71
CA LYS A 15 -23.34 2.70 5.13
C LYS A 15 -22.08 2.54 5.97
N VAL A 16 -21.37 3.66 6.24
CA VAL A 16 -20.10 3.65 6.95
C VAL A 16 -20.23 4.41 8.26
N LEU A 17 -20.03 3.72 9.36
CA LEU A 17 -20.09 4.31 10.70
C LEU A 17 -18.77 5.00 11.08
N SER A 18 -17.65 4.41 10.71
CA SER A 18 -16.30 4.92 10.99
C SER A 18 -15.27 4.31 10.05
N LEU A 19 -14.07 4.89 10.01
CA LEU A 19 -12.91 4.35 9.28
C LEU A 19 -11.69 4.29 10.19
N THR A 20 -11.10 3.11 10.32
CA THR A 20 -9.79 2.92 10.91
C THR A 20 -8.82 2.50 9.79
N LEU A 21 -7.97 3.44 9.39
CA LEU A 21 -7.09 3.31 8.23
C LEU A 21 -5.64 3.11 8.66
N ARG A 22 -4.86 2.41 7.83
CA ARG A 22 -3.42 2.28 8.04
C ARG A 22 -2.67 2.28 6.71
N GLY A 23 -1.37 2.65 6.73
CA GLY A 23 -0.52 2.56 5.56
C GLY A 23 -1.14 3.24 4.34
N ILE A 24 -1.31 4.56 4.42
CA ILE A 24 -2.11 5.32 3.47
C ILE A 24 -1.46 5.33 2.08
N PHE A 25 -2.20 4.79 1.12
CA PHE A 25 -1.89 4.79 -0.30
C PHE A 25 -3.04 5.45 -1.06
N LEU A 26 -2.77 6.49 -1.83
CA LEU A 26 -3.75 7.24 -2.61
C LEU A 26 -3.70 6.87 -4.11
N CYS A 27 -2.75 6.01 -4.47
CA CYS A 27 -2.47 5.55 -5.83
C CYS A 27 -2.24 6.69 -6.83
N ARG A 28 -1.55 7.72 -6.38
CA ARG A 28 -1.10 8.82 -7.25
C ARG A 28 0.13 8.35 -8.05
N LYS A 29 0.34 8.95 -9.21
CA LYS A 29 1.51 8.65 -10.05
C LYS A 29 2.84 8.81 -9.32
N ASN A 30 2.96 9.82 -8.46
CA ASN A 30 4.17 10.02 -7.67
C ASN A 30 4.39 8.93 -6.60
N GLU A 31 3.34 8.33 -6.05
CA GLU A 31 3.45 7.22 -5.10
C GLU A 31 3.87 5.93 -5.81
N LEU A 32 3.32 5.66 -6.99
CA LEU A 32 3.76 4.54 -7.83
C LEU A 32 5.21 4.72 -8.29
N SER A 33 5.57 5.93 -8.74
CA SER A 33 6.94 6.25 -9.12
C SER A 33 7.91 6.12 -7.95
N TRP A 34 7.52 6.59 -6.76
CA TRP A 34 8.33 6.47 -5.54
C TRP A 34 8.69 5.01 -5.25
N PHE A 35 7.71 4.13 -5.32
CA PHE A 35 7.92 2.75 -4.86
C PHE A 35 8.45 1.82 -5.96
N TYR A 36 7.95 1.94 -7.19
CA TYR A 36 8.27 1.01 -8.27
C TYR A 36 9.28 1.52 -9.29
N GLN A 37 9.67 2.80 -9.24
CA GLN A 37 10.58 3.35 -10.24
C GLN A 37 11.81 4.00 -9.62
N LYS A 38 11.65 5.05 -8.82
CA LYS A 38 12.77 5.76 -8.19
C LYS A 38 12.31 6.49 -6.93
N GLY A 39 12.94 6.16 -5.81
CA GLY A 39 12.66 6.75 -4.50
C GLY A 39 12.96 5.73 -3.41
N ALA A 40 12.10 4.74 -3.19
CA ALA A 40 12.36 3.64 -2.27
C ALA A 40 13.66 2.87 -2.61
N SER A 41 14.06 2.86 -3.87
CA SER A 41 15.35 2.36 -4.36
C SER A 41 16.56 3.02 -3.72
N GLU A 42 16.45 4.27 -3.28
CA GLU A 42 17.55 4.98 -2.59
C GLU A 42 17.74 4.51 -1.14
N ILE A 43 16.72 3.85 -0.58
CA ILE A 43 16.74 3.33 0.80
C ILE A 43 17.06 1.82 0.81
N PHE A 44 16.61 1.07 -0.20
CA PHE A 44 16.84 -0.37 -0.36
C PHE A 44 17.46 -0.67 -1.74
N PRO A 45 18.67 -0.17 -2.04
CA PRO A 45 19.27 -0.31 -3.38
C PRO A 45 19.56 -1.77 -3.75
N GLU A 46 19.91 -2.62 -2.78
CA GLU A 46 20.19 -4.04 -2.99
C GLU A 46 18.94 -4.81 -3.42
N GLU A 47 17.82 -4.62 -2.74
CA GLU A 47 16.57 -5.30 -3.06
C GLU A 47 15.94 -4.74 -4.35
N PHE A 48 16.08 -3.43 -4.58
CA PHE A 48 15.63 -2.81 -5.82
C PHE A 48 16.45 -3.30 -7.03
N ASN A 49 17.75 -3.51 -6.85
CA ASN A 49 18.59 -4.08 -7.91
C ASN A 49 18.14 -5.51 -8.27
N LEU A 50 17.79 -6.34 -7.28
CA LEU A 50 17.21 -7.66 -7.53
C LEU A 50 15.87 -7.56 -8.27
N TYR A 51 15.00 -6.64 -7.86
CA TYR A 51 13.71 -6.38 -8.50
C TYR A 51 13.89 -6.00 -9.98
N GLN A 52 14.68 -4.97 -10.27
CA GLN A 52 14.85 -4.46 -11.63
C GLN A 52 15.72 -5.35 -12.53
N SER A 53 16.56 -6.23 -11.97
CA SER A 53 17.50 -7.05 -12.75
C SER A 53 16.80 -8.03 -13.70
N LEU A 54 15.58 -8.43 -13.39
CA LEU A 54 14.75 -9.26 -14.26
C LEU A 54 14.33 -8.50 -15.56
N ILE A 55 14.36 -7.18 -15.54
CA ILE A 55 13.90 -6.35 -16.64
C ILE A 55 15.10 -5.91 -17.50
N PRO A 56 15.06 -6.12 -18.84
CA PRO A 56 16.08 -5.62 -19.76
C PRO A 56 16.26 -4.10 -19.65
N LEU A 57 17.48 -3.62 -19.83
CA LEU A 57 17.85 -2.21 -19.66
C LEU A 57 16.95 -1.24 -20.44
N ASN A 58 16.59 -1.60 -21.67
CA ASN A 58 15.74 -0.79 -22.54
C ASN A 58 14.27 -0.72 -22.13
N GLU A 59 13.83 -1.59 -21.20
CA GLU A 59 12.46 -1.59 -20.67
C GLU A 59 12.38 -0.96 -19.24
N ARG A 60 13.51 -0.63 -18.60
CA ARG A 60 13.55 -0.12 -17.22
C ARG A 60 13.02 1.31 -17.03
N GLY A 61 12.70 1.99 -18.13
CA GLY A 61 12.08 3.32 -18.06
C GLY A 61 10.66 3.31 -17.47
N ASP A 62 9.97 2.15 -17.50
CA ASP A 62 8.64 1.95 -16.91
C ASP A 62 8.54 0.52 -16.37
N LEU A 63 8.96 0.34 -15.11
CA LEU A 63 9.03 -0.98 -14.49
C LEU A 63 7.65 -1.61 -14.29
N ILE A 64 6.62 -0.83 -13.99
CA ILE A 64 5.25 -1.39 -13.81
C ILE A 64 4.77 -2.01 -15.11
N ASN A 65 4.88 -1.32 -16.24
CA ASN A 65 4.51 -1.87 -17.53
C ASN A 65 5.39 -3.04 -17.96
N ALA A 66 6.71 -2.97 -17.68
CA ALA A 66 7.62 -4.07 -17.96
C ALA A 66 7.31 -5.34 -17.17
N PHE A 67 6.94 -5.19 -15.90
CA PHE A 67 6.46 -6.30 -15.06
C PHE A 67 5.09 -6.81 -15.52
N HIS A 68 4.17 -5.93 -15.88
CA HIS A 68 2.86 -6.33 -16.40
C HIS A 68 2.97 -7.27 -17.60
N LYS A 69 3.83 -6.94 -18.56
CA LYS A 69 4.11 -7.77 -19.72
C LYS A 69 4.51 -9.19 -19.32
N ARG A 70 5.37 -9.33 -18.31
CA ARG A 70 5.86 -10.63 -17.81
C ARG A 70 4.83 -11.35 -16.98
N LEU A 71 4.14 -10.65 -16.10
CA LEU A 71 3.08 -11.21 -15.25
C LEU A 71 1.85 -11.70 -16.04
N THR A 72 1.70 -11.27 -17.30
CA THR A 72 0.65 -11.71 -18.21
C THR A 72 1.16 -12.60 -19.35
N SER A 73 2.45 -12.97 -19.36
CA SER A 73 3.05 -13.85 -20.36
C SER A 73 2.39 -15.22 -20.39
N GLN A 74 2.37 -15.87 -21.55
CA GLN A 74 1.94 -17.28 -21.70
C GLN A 74 2.98 -18.25 -21.13
N ASP A 75 4.25 -17.85 -21.07
CA ASP A 75 5.29 -18.65 -20.42
C ASP A 75 5.14 -18.61 -18.89
N ARG A 76 4.86 -19.78 -18.31
CA ARG A 76 4.71 -19.94 -16.87
C ARG A 76 5.99 -19.59 -16.11
N SER A 77 7.15 -19.95 -16.65
CA SER A 77 8.43 -19.68 -16.00
C SER A 77 8.68 -18.17 -15.88
N GLU A 78 8.46 -17.42 -16.96
CA GLU A 78 8.56 -15.97 -16.98
C GLU A 78 7.59 -15.31 -15.98
N ARG A 79 6.32 -15.76 -15.96
CA ARG A 79 5.34 -15.25 -14.98
C ARG A 79 5.77 -15.48 -13.54
N THR A 80 6.22 -16.71 -13.23
CA THR A 80 6.61 -17.06 -11.87
C THR A 80 7.81 -16.24 -11.40
N GLN A 81 8.83 -16.08 -12.25
CA GLN A 81 9.99 -15.25 -11.93
C GLN A 81 9.60 -13.78 -11.69
N ALA A 82 8.73 -13.22 -12.53
CA ALA A 82 8.24 -11.86 -12.37
C ALA A 82 7.42 -11.70 -11.06
N ALA A 83 6.55 -12.67 -10.76
CA ALA A 83 5.76 -12.67 -9.54
C ALA A 83 6.63 -12.75 -8.28
N HIS A 84 7.67 -13.58 -8.30
CA HIS A 84 8.63 -13.70 -7.18
C HIS A 84 9.41 -12.40 -6.99
N ALA A 85 9.92 -11.78 -8.06
CA ALA A 85 10.68 -10.54 -7.98
C ALA A 85 9.83 -9.38 -7.44
N TRP A 86 8.60 -9.22 -7.95
CA TRP A 86 7.64 -8.24 -7.46
C TRP A 86 7.32 -8.43 -5.98
N THR A 87 6.94 -9.64 -5.61
CA THR A 87 6.56 -9.97 -4.23
C THR A 87 7.73 -9.82 -3.27
N ARG A 88 8.95 -10.20 -3.69
CA ARG A 88 10.15 -10.02 -2.88
C ARG A 88 10.38 -8.53 -2.57
N TRP A 89 10.29 -7.67 -3.57
CA TRP A 89 10.42 -6.22 -3.39
C TRP A 89 9.44 -5.69 -2.34
N GLU A 90 8.16 -6.06 -2.43
CA GLU A 90 7.13 -5.68 -1.47
C GLU A 90 7.42 -6.20 -0.04
N MET A 91 7.82 -7.46 0.06
CA MET A 91 8.01 -8.10 1.36
C MET A 91 9.29 -7.64 2.06
N SER A 92 10.36 -7.33 1.33
CA SER A 92 11.63 -6.85 1.87
C SER A 92 11.54 -5.44 2.45
N THR A 93 10.65 -4.60 1.91
CA THR A 93 10.50 -3.18 2.27
C THR A 93 9.36 -2.90 3.26
N SER A 94 8.50 -3.91 3.53
CA SER A 94 7.27 -3.71 4.34
C SER A 94 7.51 -3.54 5.84
N TYR A 95 8.65 -3.92 6.38
CA TYR A 95 8.97 -3.78 7.80
C TYR A 95 10.09 -2.76 8.00
N LEU A 96 10.08 -2.07 9.14
CA LEU A 96 11.18 -1.20 9.54
C LEU A 96 12.51 -1.96 9.58
N LYS A 97 12.49 -3.19 10.09
CA LYS A 97 13.58 -4.14 9.96
C LYS A 97 13.11 -5.33 9.14
N PRO A 98 13.71 -5.60 7.98
CA PRO A 98 13.32 -6.71 7.11
C PRO A 98 13.20 -8.03 7.88
N LYS A 99 12.15 -8.79 7.60
CA LYS A 99 11.90 -10.08 8.24
C LYS A 99 12.03 -11.19 7.19
N GLU A 100 12.99 -12.06 7.38
CA GLU A 100 13.26 -13.18 6.49
C GLU A 100 12.03 -14.04 6.20
N LEU A 101 11.23 -14.36 7.24
CA LEU A 101 9.96 -15.09 7.07
C LEU A 101 8.96 -14.38 6.15
N SER A 102 9.00 -13.04 6.07
CA SER A 102 8.14 -12.29 5.15
C SER A 102 8.67 -12.35 3.74
N ILE A 103 9.99 -12.23 3.57
CA ILE A 103 10.66 -12.32 2.28
C ILE A 103 10.47 -13.73 1.66
N ASN A 104 10.55 -14.77 2.48
CA ASN A 104 10.35 -16.15 2.05
C ASN A 104 8.95 -16.45 1.47
N LYS A 105 7.94 -15.59 1.74
CA LYS A 105 6.65 -15.70 1.04
C LYS A 105 6.75 -15.45 -0.45
N ALA A 106 7.75 -14.70 -0.89
CA ALA A 106 7.98 -14.44 -2.31
C ALA A 106 8.32 -15.69 -3.12
N THR A 107 8.73 -16.78 -2.46
CA THR A 107 9.00 -18.09 -3.11
C THR A 107 7.77 -19.00 -3.19
N ASN A 108 6.63 -18.59 -2.64
CA ASN A 108 5.37 -19.33 -2.78
C ASN A 108 4.68 -18.93 -4.08
N ASP A 109 4.69 -19.78 -5.09
CA ASP A 109 4.17 -19.51 -6.42
C ASP A 109 2.71 -19.02 -6.42
N ASN A 110 1.82 -19.70 -5.69
CA ASN A 110 0.40 -19.33 -5.66
C ASN A 110 0.16 -17.98 -5.02
N PHE A 111 0.87 -17.68 -3.93
CA PHE A 111 0.76 -16.39 -3.26
C PHE A 111 1.31 -15.28 -4.15
N SER A 112 2.52 -15.47 -4.69
CA SER A 112 3.21 -14.45 -5.47
C SER A 112 2.49 -14.16 -6.79
N ASP A 113 2.01 -15.19 -7.50
CA ASP A 113 1.27 -15.00 -8.74
C ASP A 113 0.00 -14.16 -8.50
N SER A 114 -0.80 -14.52 -7.51
CA SER A 114 -2.03 -13.79 -7.19
C SER A 114 -1.72 -12.37 -6.71
N PHE A 115 -0.75 -12.19 -5.81
CA PHE A 115 -0.39 -10.92 -5.24
C PHE A 115 0.12 -9.95 -6.29
N ALA A 116 1.17 -10.32 -7.04
CA ALA A 116 1.81 -9.46 -8.02
C ALA A 116 0.87 -9.10 -9.19
N ARG A 117 0.12 -10.08 -9.71
CA ARG A 117 -0.77 -9.87 -10.85
C ARG A 117 -1.94 -8.95 -10.51
N ILE A 118 -2.54 -9.12 -9.33
CA ILE A 118 -3.66 -8.27 -8.90
C ILE A 118 -3.17 -6.82 -8.70
N GLU A 119 -2.07 -6.60 -8.01
CA GLU A 119 -1.54 -5.26 -7.78
C GLU A 119 -1.15 -4.58 -9.09
N CYS A 120 -0.32 -5.24 -9.88
CA CYS A 120 0.15 -4.70 -11.15
C CYS A 120 -1.01 -4.37 -12.10
N HIS A 121 -2.04 -5.24 -12.17
CA HIS A 121 -3.24 -4.99 -12.95
C HIS A 121 -3.96 -3.70 -12.52
N TYR A 122 -4.11 -3.48 -11.21
CA TYR A 122 -4.72 -2.23 -10.73
C TYR A 122 -3.86 -1.02 -11.05
N PHE A 123 -2.54 -1.12 -10.94
CA PHE A 123 -1.64 0.02 -11.13
C PHE A 123 -1.57 0.48 -12.58
N ILE A 124 -1.46 -0.42 -13.55
CA ILE A 124 -1.45 -0.05 -14.97
C ILE A 124 -2.78 0.54 -15.44
N ASN A 125 -3.88 0.22 -14.77
CA ASN A 125 -5.21 0.76 -15.06
C ASN A 125 -5.57 1.95 -14.16
N ASN A 126 -4.59 2.60 -13.51
CA ASN A 126 -4.80 3.73 -12.58
C ASN A 126 -5.89 3.44 -11.55
N ILE A 127 -5.97 2.17 -11.05
CA ILE A 127 -7.02 1.67 -10.15
C ILE A 127 -8.47 1.93 -10.65
N PHE A 128 -8.64 2.14 -11.96
CA PHE A 128 -9.92 2.51 -12.62
C PHE A 128 -10.51 3.83 -12.09
N LEU A 129 -9.67 4.76 -11.64
CA LEU A 129 -10.06 6.05 -11.09
C LEU A 129 -9.23 7.19 -11.69
N GLU A 130 -9.79 8.39 -11.62
CA GLU A 130 -9.04 9.60 -11.94
C GLU A 130 -7.92 9.87 -10.93
N GLU A 131 -6.88 10.52 -11.41
CA GLU A 131 -5.78 11.00 -10.55
C GLU A 131 -6.30 11.85 -9.39
N ASN A 132 -5.85 11.56 -8.18
CA ASN A 132 -6.28 12.20 -6.94
C ASN A 132 -7.78 12.01 -6.57
N TYR A 133 -8.46 10.99 -7.08
CA TYR A 133 -9.88 10.76 -6.84
C TYR A 133 -10.27 10.86 -5.36
N ILE A 134 -9.49 10.24 -4.45
CA ILE A 134 -9.79 10.25 -3.01
C ILE A 134 -9.74 11.67 -2.46
N LEU A 135 -8.67 12.43 -2.72
CA LEU A 135 -8.54 13.79 -2.21
C LEU A 135 -9.56 14.75 -2.80
N LYS A 136 -9.90 14.61 -4.08
CA LYS A 136 -10.96 15.39 -4.73
C LYS A 136 -12.35 15.15 -4.10
N ASN A 137 -12.60 13.96 -3.59
CA ASN A 137 -13.88 13.56 -3.02
C ASN A 137 -13.89 13.48 -1.49
N ILE A 138 -12.82 13.87 -0.81
CA ILE A 138 -12.62 13.68 0.62
C ILE A 138 -13.70 14.37 1.47
N ASN A 139 -14.27 15.47 0.98
CA ASN A 139 -15.34 16.20 1.65
C ASN A 139 -16.58 15.34 1.94
N LYS A 140 -16.80 14.28 1.18
CA LYS A 140 -17.89 13.32 1.42
C LYS A 140 -17.70 12.53 2.72
N LEU A 141 -16.49 12.49 3.29
CA LEU A 141 -16.17 11.78 4.53
C LEU A 141 -16.24 12.68 5.78
N LYS A 142 -16.56 13.98 5.67
CA LYS A 142 -16.52 14.94 6.79
C LYS A 142 -17.39 14.54 8.00
N GLY A 143 -18.45 13.79 7.78
CA GLY A 143 -19.35 13.33 8.85
C GLY A 143 -18.98 11.96 9.43
N ILE A 144 -17.94 11.31 8.93
CA ILE A 144 -17.52 9.97 9.34
C ILE A 144 -16.27 10.10 10.24
N PRO A 145 -16.28 9.52 11.45
CA PRO A 145 -15.07 9.43 12.28
C PRO A 145 -13.96 8.65 11.55
N VAL A 146 -12.78 9.24 11.40
CA VAL A 146 -11.65 8.63 10.71
C VAL A 146 -10.41 8.67 11.58
N SER A 147 -9.84 7.49 11.85
CA SER A 147 -8.54 7.31 12.50
C SER A 147 -7.53 6.76 11.49
N ILE A 148 -6.34 7.36 11.44
CA ILE A 148 -5.25 6.99 10.54
C ILE A 148 -4.06 6.54 11.38
N VAL A 149 -3.59 5.31 11.20
CA VAL A 149 -2.38 4.78 11.85
C VAL A 149 -1.28 4.63 10.79
N GLN A 150 -0.17 5.33 10.97
CA GLN A 150 0.91 5.36 9.99
C GLN A 150 2.27 5.15 10.65
N GLY A 151 3.07 4.24 10.11
CA GLY A 151 4.47 4.09 10.50
C GLY A 151 5.30 5.29 10.04
N ARG A 152 6.16 5.82 10.91
CA ARG A 152 7.03 6.97 10.58
C ARG A 152 7.95 6.65 9.41
N TYR A 153 8.47 5.44 9.38
CA TYR A 153 9.43 4.96 8.39
C TYR A 153 8.81 4.01 7.38
N ASP A 154 7.52 4.21 7.07
CA ASP A 154 6.84 3.48 6.00
C ASP A 154 7.43 3.90 4.64
N VAL A 155 8.19 3.00 4.04
CA VAL A 155 8.84 3.20 2.73
C VAL A 155 7.90 2.83 1.59
N VAL A 156 6.98 1.88 1.81
CA VAL A 156 6.00 1.44 0.80
C VAL A 156 4.99 2.55 0.53
N CYS A 157 4.39 3.08 1.60
CA CYS A 157 3.43 4.19 1.55
C CYS A 157 3.95 5.33 2.45
N PRO A 158 4.76 6.25 1.93
CA PRO A 158 5.43 7.26 2.72
C PRO A 158 4.47 8.09 3.58
N MET A 159 4.95 8.50 4.76
CA MET A 159 4.24 9.35 5.71
C MET A 159 3.54 10.56 5.06
N ARG A 160 4.07 11.05 3.93
CA ARG A 160 3.51 12.16 3.17
C ARG A 160 2.06 11.90 2.74
N SER A 161 1.72 10.69 2.32
CA SER A 161 0.36 10.34 1.89
C SER A 161 -0.65 10.39 3.05
N ALA A 162 -0.25 9.90 4.23
CA ALA A 162 -1.08 10.00 5.44
C ALA A 162 -1.26 11.45 5.90
N TRP A 163 -0.20 12.24 5.81
CA TRP A 163 -0.25 13.67 6.11
C TRP A 163 -1.18 14.42 5.16
N ASP A 164 -1.07 14.20 3.86
CA ASP A 164 -1.93 14.84 2.85
C ASP A 164 -3.40 14.50 3.08
N LEU A 165 -3.71 13.23 3.37
CA LEU A 165 -5.07 12.78 3.69
C LEU A 165 -5.61 13.46 4.95
N ASN A 166 -4.83 13.48 6.04
CA ASN A 166 -5.22 14.12 7.30
C ASN A 166 -5.44 15.64 7.13
N LYS A 167 -4.58 16.31 6.37
CA LYS A 167 -4.75 17.74 6.06
C LYS A 167 -6.00 18.02 5.24
N ALA A 168 -6.33 17.15 4.30
CA ALA A 168 -7.54 17.27 3.48
C ALA A 168 -8.83 16.93 4.27
N LEU A 169 -8.71 16.16 5.36
CA LEU A 169 -9.80 15.79 6.26
C LEU A 169 -9.45 16.16 7.72
N PRO A 170 -9.55 17.44 8.12
CA PRO A 170 -9.14 17.91 9.45
C PRO A 170 -9.89 17.26 10.63
N THR A 171 -11.04 16.64 10.37
CA THR A 171 -11.80 15.86 11.37
C THR A 171 -11.17 14.48 11.63
N SER A 172 -10.20 14.03 10.82
CA SER A 172 -9.50 12.77 11.03
C SER A 172 -8.42 12.91 12.11
N GLN A 173 -8.13 11.81 12.81
CA GLN A 173 -7.04 11.71 13.78
C GLN A 173 -5.89 10.92 13.17
N LEU A 174 -4.68 11.50 13.18
CA LEU A 174 -3.47 10.87 12.65
C LEU A 174 -2.57 10.41 13.80
N TYR A 175 -2.36 9.11 13.90
CA TYR A 175 -1.48 8.45 14.86
C TYR A 175 -0.21 7.97 14.16
N VAL A 176 0.90 8.65 14.45
CA VAL A 176 2.20 8.31 13.90
C VAL A 176 2.91 7.35 14.85
N ILE A 177 3.35 6.20 14.34
CA ILE A 177 4.09 5.20 15.09
C ILE A 177 5.57 5.36 14.77
N ASP A 178 6.34 5.95 15.68
CA ASP A 178 7.72 6.40 15.44
C ASP A 178 8.70 5.26 15.09
N ASN A 179 8.49 4.06 15.60
CA ASN A 179 9.37 2.90 15.39
C ASN A 179 8.72 1.83 14.52
N ALA A 180 8.08 2.23 13.42
CA ALA A 180 7.38 1.30 12.54
C ALA A 180 7.53 1.66 11.06
N GLY A 181 7.54 0.62 10.22
CA GLY A 181 7.42 0.68 8.77
C GLY A 181 5.96 0.53 8.30
N HIS A 182 5.77 -0.21 7.20
CA HIS A 182 4.45 -0.36 6.56
C HIS A 182 3.56 -1.42 7.22
N SER A 183 4.14 -2.54 7.67
CA SER A 183 3.36 -3.72 8.04
C SER A 183 2.42 -3.49 9.22
N MET A 184 1.15 -3.90 9.09
CA MET A 184 0.22 -3.93 10.23
C MET A 184 0.69 -4.86 11.37
N LYS A 185 1.67 -5.73 11.12
CA LYS A 185 2.27 -6.64 12.12
C LYS A 185 3.42 -6.00 12.90
N GLU A 186 3.78 -4.75 12.62
CA GLU A 186 4.63 -3.96 13.50
C GLU A 186 3.90 -3.72 14.83
N ILE A 187 4.58 -3.99 15.95
CA ILE A 187 3.95 -4.03 17.28
C ILE A 187 3.18 -2.75 17.59
N GLY A 188 3.77 -1.59 17.35
CA GLY A 188 3.13 -0.31 17.61
C GLY A 188 1.90 -0.06 16.72
N ILE A 189 1.94 -0.50 15.45
CA ILE A 189 0.80 -0.37 14.52
C ILE A 189 -0.33 -1.29 14.97
N SER A 190 -0.06 -2.58 15.19
CA SER A 190 -1.09 -3.54 15.60
C SER A 190 -1.73 -3.16 16.93
N LYS A 191 -0.93 -2.74 17.92
CA LYS A 191 -1.43 -2.26 19.22
C LYS A 191 -2.41 -1.10 19.02
N ARG A 192 -2.01 -0.07 18.27
CA ARG A 192 -2.85 1.12 18.06
C ARG A 192 -4.12 0.81 17.29
N LEU A 193 -4.07 -0.07 16.29
CA LEU A 193 -5.26 -0.50 15.55
C LEU A 193 -6.26 -1.23 16.46
N ILE A 194 -5.78 -2.13 17.34
CA ILE A 194 -6.63 -2.84 18.31
C ILE A 194 -7.27 -1.86 19.30
N GLU A 195 -6.50 -0.93 19.86
CA GLU A 195 -7.01 0.10 20.76
C GLU A 195 -8.17 0.87 20.11
N LEU A 196 -7.94 1.42 18.91
CA LEU A 196 -8.94 2.20 18.18
C LEU A 196 -10.19 1.38 17.83
N THR A 197 -10.05 0.12 17.45
CA THR A 197 -11.22 -0.73 17.16
C THR A 197 -12.00 -1.08 18.42
N ASN A 198 -11.35 -1.26 19.57
CA ASN A 198 -12.01 -1.47 20.86
C ASN A 198 -12.76 -0.19 21.34
N GLU A 199 -12.12 0.98 21.20
CA GLU A 199 -12.76 2.27 21.50
C GLU A 199 -14.04 2.46 20.67
N LEU A 200 -13.98 2.15 19.38
CA LEU A 200 -15.15 2.19 18.50
C LEU A 200 -16.24 1.19 18.93
N ALA A 201 -15.87 -0.07 19.21
CA ALA A 201 -16.83 -1.08 19.67
C ALA A 201 -17.58 -0.60 20.92
N ASN A 202 -16.86 -0.07 21.89
CA ASN A 202 -17.47 0.46 23.12
C ASN A 202 -18.39 1.66 22.86
N SER A 203 -18.06 2.54 21.92
CA SER A 203 -18.89 3.70 21.59
C SER A 203 -20.21 3.30 20.92
N PHE A 204 -20.24 2.21 20.16
CA PHE A 204 -21.45 1.70 19.51
C PHE A 204 -22.29 0.76 20.41
N SER A 205 -21.69 0.16 21.45
CA SER A 205 -22.43 -0.69 22.40
C SER A 205 -23.36 0.13 23.33
N ASN A 206 -23.18 1.44 23.36
CA ASN A 206 -23.98 2.37 24.17
C ASN A 206 -25.08 3.12 23.35
N LEU A 207 -25.29 2.72 22.09
CA LEU A 207 -26.35 3.20 21.21
C LEU A 207 -27.45 2.15 21.06
#